data_cce9c0f2cea274687c60794127eb6d35
#
_entry.id   cce9c0f2cea274687c60794127eb6d35
#
_cell.length_a   1.000
_cell.length_b   1.000
_cell.length_c   1.000
_cell.angle_alpha   90.00
_cell.angle_beta   90.00
_cell.angle_gamma   90.00
#
_symmetry.space_group_name_H-M   'P 1'
#
loop_
_entity.id
_entity.type
_entity.pdbx_description
1 polymer ?
#
loop_
_entity_poly.entity_id
_entity_poly.type
_entity_poly.pdbx_seq_one_letter_code
_entity_poly.pdbx_strand_id
1 'polypeptide(L)'
;MLIDNKSLPTTKQESWKYTNIASIYEKNNIKELLIESPNSKDYLEGFKFDTQENVVIILDGILAIDYNKKLNHISALELHKDDRNMSRLAIENSKHFGINIAKDTKDYLSLIFINTDMAKNKLTNISLKLDVDMFASLDLDIDFVNLTENSAINLYFDINVAEAAKVNFTNNSNNPNNSKLITTANYLINLDRAAEFNGFNLLNKDALLRNDFVVNLNKPHSKFDVRGLYLINDSAIANTCFLVNHNASHTYSNVNFRGVANGNAKAWFNAKAIVNKGIEQIQAYQNNKNIQLSNKAEINTKPELEIFADDVVCTHGATIGQLDKDALFYLQSRGLELHDAQHLLLESFVKSQLTSDDFPFENEIKEEIVESLKDILHSII
;
A
#
# COMPACT_ATOMS: atom_id res chain seq x y z
N MET A 1 -26.78 -4.47 -1.13
CA MET A 1 -27.14 -3.13 -1.69
C MET A 1 -26.32 -2.91 -2.95
N LEU A 2 -26.91 -2.39 -4.04
CA LEU A 2 -26.17 -2.13 -5.28
C LEU A 2 -25.16 -0.98 -5.08
N ILE A 3 -24.02 -1.06 -5.74
CA ILE A 3 -23.03 0.03 -5.76
C ILE A 3 -23.59 1.15 -6.64
N ASP A 4 -23.68 2.37 -6.08
CA ASP A 4 -24.02 3.54 -6.87
C ASP A 4 -22.78 4.02 -7.66
N ASN A 5 -22.81 3.85 -8.98
CA ASN A 5 -21.72 4.30 -9.85
C ASN A 5 -21.42 5.80 -9.74
N LYS A 6 -22.36 6.62 -9.24
CA LYS A 6 -22.12 8.06 -9.01
C LYS A 6 -21.23 8.31 -7.80
N SER A 7 -21.17 7.37 -6.86
CA SER A 7 -20.26 7.46 -5.71
C SER A 7 -18.82 7.07 -6.05
N LEU A 8 -18.61 6.38 -7.17
CA LEU A 8 -17.28 5.95 -7.60
C LEU A 8 -16.51 7.10 -8.28
N PRO A 9 -15.18 7.15 -8.13
CA PRO A 9 -14.35 8.10 -8.85
C PRO A 9 -14.37 7.83 -10.36
N THR A 10 -14.16 8.88 -11.15
CA THR A 10 -14.14 8.79 -12.60
C THR A 10 -12.77 9.17 -13.17
N THR A 11 -12.48 8.74 -14.38
CA THR A 11 -11.23 9.08 -15.09
C THR A 11 -11.09 10.58 -15.41
N LYS A 12 -12.10 11.41 -15.13
CA LYS A 12 -12.01 12.87 -15.17
C LYS A 12 -11.25 13.46 -13.98
N GLN A 13 -11.19 12.73 -12.88
CA GLN A 13 -10.38 13.08 -11.71
C GLN A 13 -8.91 12.72 -12.00
N GLU A 14 -7.99 13.66 -11.81
CA GLU A 14 -6.56 13.46 -12.14
C GLU A 14 -5.99 12.22 -11.45
N SER A 15 -6.31 12.01 -10.17
CA SER A 15 -5.87 10.84 -9.40
C SER A 15 -6.45 9.51 -9.88
N TRP A 16 -7.46 9.52 -10.77
CA TRP A 16 -8.10 8.32 -11.33
C TRP A 16 -8.01 8.22 -12.84
N LYS A 17 -7.24 9.11 -13.48
CA LYS A 17 -7.13 9.22 -14.95
C LYS A 17 -6.80 7.88 -15.62
N TYR A 18 -5.96 7.08 -15.02
CA TYR A 18 -5.51 5.79 -15.57
C TYR A 18 -6.24 4.58 -14.97
N THR A 19 -7.23 4.81 -14.08
CA THR A 19 -7.97 3.74 -13.39
C THR A 19 -9.46 3.95 -13.48
N ASN A 20 -10.11 3.28 -14.41
CA ASN A 20 -11.57 3.27 -14.48
C ASN A 20 -12.14 2.19 -13.55
N ILE A 21 -12.32 2.53 -12.27
CA ILE A 21 -12.77 1.57 -11.24
C ILE A 21 -14.15 0.98 -11.58
N ALA A 22 -15.07 1.77 -12.12
CA ALA A 22 -16.40 1.29 -12.51
C ALA A 22 -16.30 0.19 -13.58
N SER A 23 -15.45 0.38 -14.60
CA SER A 23 -15.21 -0.63 -15.63
C SER A 23 -14.49 -1.88 -15.07
N ILE A 24 -13.58 -1.70 -14.08
CA ILE A 24 -12.90 -2.82 -13.43
C ILE A 24 -13.93 -3.63 -12.62
N TYR A 25 -14.81 -2.98 -11.86
CA TYR A 25 -15.88 -3.64 -11.13
C TYR A 25 -16.84 -4.39 -12.06
N GLU A 26 -17.25 -3.77 -13.16
CA GLU A 26 -18.12 -4.41 -14.17
C GLU A 26 -17.47 -5.67 -14.76
N LYS A 27 -16.22 -5.59 -15.19
CA LYS A 27 -15.46 -6.72 -15.76
C LYS A 27 -15.30 -7.90 -14.79
N ASN A 28 -15.18 -7.61 -13.49
CA ASN A 28 -15.04 -8.60 -12.44
C ASN A 28 -16.36 -8.91 -11.73
N ASN A 29 -17.48 -8.46 -12.30
CA ASN A 29 -18.83 -8.71 -11.80
C ASN A 29 -19.06 -8.22 -10.35
N ILE A 30 -18.34 -7.20 -9.89
CA ILE A 30 -18.54 -6.56 -8.58
C ILE A 30 -19.70 -5.57 -8.69
N LYS A 31 -20.86 -5.90 -8.16
CA LYS A 31 -22.10 -5.11 -8.33
C LYS A 31 -22.74 -4.63 -7.03
N GLU A 32 -22.40 -5.27 -5.92
CA GLU A 32 -23.06 -5.07 -4.66
C GLU A 32 -22.08 -4.76 -3.53
N LEU A 33 -22.55 -4.00 -2.54
CA LEU A 33 -21.86 -3.86 -1.26
C LEU A 33 -22.16 -5.08 -0.38
N LEU A 34 -21.15 -5.58 0.31
CA LEU A 34 -21.34 -6.52 1.40
C LEU A 34 -21.72 -5.73 2.65
N ILE A 35 -22.96 -5.89 3.13
CA ILE A 35 -23.50 -5.13 4.28
C ILE A 35 -23.48 -5.97 5.56
N GLU A 36 -23.72 -7.27 5.44
CA GLU A 36 -23.78 -8.20 6.57
C GLU A 36 -23.11 -9.52 6.18
N SER A 37 -22.29 -10.06 7.08
CA SER A 37 -21.77 -11.42 7.00
C SER A 37 -22.31 -12.20 8.20
N PRO A 38 -23.14 -13.22 8.00
CA PRO A 38 -23.58 -14.09 9.08
C PRO A 38 -22.44 -15.05 9.48
N ASN A 39 -22.15 -15.17 10.77
CA ASN A 39 -21.27 -16.16 11.42
C ASN A 39 -19.90 -16.41 10.77
N SER A 40 -19.00 -15.46 10.94
CA SER A 40 -17.60 -15.55 10.50
C SER A 40 -16.77 -16.64 11.22
N LYS A 41 -17.22 -17.14 12.37
CA LYS A 41 -16.44 -18.09 13.19
C LYS A 41 -16.27 -19.47 12.56
N ASP A 42 -17.29 -19.95 11.85
CA ASP A 42 -17.27 -21.30 11.24
C ASP A 42 -16.23 -21.41 10.09
N TYR A 43 -15.89 -20.28 9.46
CA TYR A 43 -14.87 -20.25 8.40
C TYR A 43 -13.44 -20.33 8.91
N LEU A 44 -13.19 -19.90 10.16
CA LEU A 44 -11.85 -19.83 10.74
C LEU A 44 -11.38 -21.18 11.34
N GLU A 45 -12.28 -22.12 11.57
CA GLU A 45 -11.93 -23.45 12.15
C GLU A 45 -10.97 -24.27 11.29
N GLY A 46 -10.86 -23.96 9.98
CA GLY A 46 -9.94 -24.60 9.03
C GLY A 46 -8.59 -23.89 8.87
N PHE A 47 -8.44 -22.68 9.39
CA PHE A 47 -7.20 -21.89 9.25
C PHE A 47 -6.35 -22.02 10.50
N LYS A 48 -5.16 -22.59 10.35
CA LYS A 48 -4.11 -22.48 11.37
C LYS A 48 -3.39 -21.15 11.13
N PHE A 49 -3.88 -20.10 11.76
CA PHE A 49 -3.06 -18.92 11.96
C PHE A 49 -2.01 -19.27 13.01
N ASP A 50 -0.77 -18.91 12.75
CA ASP A 50 0.24 -18.98 13.81
C ASP A 50 -0.24 -18.00 14.90
N THR A 51 -0.72 -18.56 16.00
CA THR A 51 -1.44 -17.85 17.07
C THR A 51 -0.47 -17.03 17.91
N GLN A 52 0.44 -16.31 17.28
CA GLN A 52 1.24 -15.33 17.99
C GLN A 52 0.36 -14.16 18.43
N GLU A 53 0.58 -13.74 19.60
CA GLU A 53 -0.02 -12.61 20.29
C GLU A 53 0.02 -11.38 19.37
N ASN A 54 -1.09 -10.75 19.02
CA ASN A 54 -1.24 -9.51 18.27
C ASN A 54 -1.73 -9.62 16.79
N VAL A 55 -2.45 -10.69 16.48
CA VAL A 55 -3.14 -10.81 15.18
C VAL A 55 -4.60 -10.34 15.30
N VAL A 56 -5.02 -9.50 14.39
CA VAL A 56 -6.42 -9.08 14.22
C VAL A 56 -6.91 -9.50 12.85
N ILE A 57 -8.01 -10.25 12.81
CA ILE A 57 -8.61 -10.71 11.56
C ILE A 57 -9.96 -10.04 11.36
N ILE A 58 -10.09 -9.33 10.25
CA ILE A 58 -11.34 -8.78 9.76
C ILE A 58 -11.80 -9.63 8.57
N LEU A 59 -12.87 -10.39 8.79
CA LEU A 59 -13.44 -11.31 7.82
C LEU A 59 -14.70 -10.70 7.22
N ASP A 60 -14.75 -10.53 5.89
CA ASP A 60 -15.91 -9.95 5.19
C ASP A 60 -16.39 -8.60 5.80
N GLY A 61 -15.42 -7.78 6.27
CA GLY A 61 -15.70 -6.47 6.89
C GLY A 61 -16.15 -6.53 8.34
N ILE A 62 -16.12 -7.71 8.99
CA ILE A 62 -16.51 -7.91 10.38
C ILE A 62 -15.31 -8.42 11.19
N LEU A 63 -15.17 -7.92 12.40
CA LEU A 63 -14.16 -8.41 13.34
C LEU A 63 -14.42 -9.88 13.68
N ALA A 64 -13.52 -10.76 13.29
CA ALA A 64 -13.59 -12.19 13.53
C ALA A 64 -12.68 -12.64 14.68
N ILE A 65 -11.43 -12.14 14.70
CA ILE A 65 -10.44 -12.44 15.72
C ILE A 65 -9.75 -11.15 16.15
N ASP A 66 -9.64 -10.97 17.46
CA ASP A 66 -8.85 -9.91 18.09
C ASP A 66 -8.23 -10.49 19.38
N TYR A 67 -7.01 -11.02 19.26
CA TYR A 67 -6.36 -11.76 20.34
C TYR A 67 -6.07 -10.90 21.56
N ASN A 68 -5.87 -9.63 21.46
CA ASN A 68 -5.54 -8.78 22.61
C ASN A 68 -6.54 -7.64 22.83
N LYS A 69 -7.74 -7.78 22.26
CA LYS A 69 -8.77 -6.74 22.32
C LYS A 69 -8.22 -5.38 21.84
N LYS A 70 -7.45 -5.42 20.76
CA LYS A 70 -6.84 -4.22 20.16
C LYS A 70 -7.88 -3.33 19.48
N LEU A 71 -8.98 -3.90 18.98
CA LEU A 71 -10.02 -3.17 18.27
C LEU A 71 -11.19 -2.80 19.17
N ASN A 72 -11.60 -1.55 19.09
CA ASN A 72 -12.81 -1.05 19.69
C ASN A 72 -13.73 -0.48 18.60
N HIS A 73 -15.05 -0.63 18.78
CA HIS A 73 -16.02 0.07 17.94
C HIS A 73 -15.95 1.57 18.22
N ILE A 74 -15.85 2.37 17.15
CA ILE A 74 -15.84 3.83 17.22
C ILE A 74 -16.97 4.40 16.36
N SER A 75 -17.33 5.65 16.58
CA SER A 75 -18.27 6.35 15.71
C SER A 75 -17.55 6.92 14.46
N ALA A 76 -18.28 7.12 13.37
CA ALA A 76 -17.73 7.77 12.17
C ALA A 76 -17.23 9.20 12.43
N LEU A 77 -17.72 9.86 13.49
CA LEU A 77 -17.27 11.20 13.89
C LEU A 77 -15.86 11.24 14.47
N GLU A 78 -15.35 10.09 14.91
CA GLU A 78 -13.97 9.97 15.44
C GLU A 78 -12.92 9.82 14.33
N LEU A 79 -13.34 9.55 13.09
CA LEU A 79 -12.48 9.51 11.93
C LEU A 79 -12.24 10.92 11.38
N HIS A 80 -11.04 11.18 10.86
CA HIS A 80 -10.82 12.40 10.12
C HIS A 80 -11.65 12.41 8.82
N LYS A 81 -12.14 13.59 8.47
CA LYS A 81 -12.88 13.76 7.21
C LYS A 81 -11.98 13.54 6.02
N ASP A 82 -12.46 12.74 5.09
CA ASP A 82 -11.79 12.49 3.82
C ASP A 82 -12.84 12.51 2.70
N ASP A 83 -12.76 13.53 1.85
CA ASP A 83 -13.71 13.75 0.77
C ASP A 83 -13.41 12.92 -0.49
N ARG A 84 -12.34 12.11 -0.49
CA ARG A 84 -12.04 11.19 -1.59
C ARG A 84 -13.17 10.17 -1.72
N ASN A 85 -13.61 9.90 -2.96
CA ASN A 85 -14.77 9.05 -3.22
C ASN A 85 -14.70 7.68 -2.53
N MET A 86 -13.55 6.98 -2.63
CA MET A 86 -13.40 5.65 -2.07
C MET A 86 -13.32 5.68 -0.53
N SER A 87 -12.67 6.68 0.06
CA SER A 87 -12.65 6.89 1.51
C SER A 87 -14.06 7.12 2.05
N ARG A 88 -14.81 8.03 1.43
CA ARG A 88 -16.20 8.30 1.81
C ARG A 88 -17.07 7.05 1.69
N LEU A 89 -16.91 6.28 0.60
CA LEU A 89 -17.65 5.04 0.40
C LEU A 89 -17.36 4.02 1.53
N ALA A 90 -16.09 3.91 1.96
CA ALA A 90 -15.71 3.06 3.07
C ALA A 90 -16.34 3.55 4.38
N ILE A 91 -16.21 4.83 4.71
CA ILE A 91 -16.74 5.41 5.96
C ILE A 91 -18.27 5.27 6.04
N GLU A 92 -19.00 5.55 4.97
CA GLU A 92 -20.47 5.51 4.96
C GLU A 92 -21.04 4.09 4.99
N ASN A 93 -20.28 3.05 4.62
CA ASN A 93 -20.78 1.70 4.39
C ASN A 93 -20.02 0.61 5.15
N SER A 94 -19.37 0.94 6.26
CA SER A 94 -18.69 -0.05 7.11
C SER A 94 -18.94 0.18 8.59
N LYS A 95 -18.61 -0.83 9.40
CA LYS A 95 -18.37 -0.64 10.83
C LYS A 95 -17.00 0.02 11.01
N HIS A 96 -16.88 0.87 12.03
CA HIS A 96 -15.65 1.59 12.32
C HIS A 96 -14.96 0.98 13.54
N PHE A 97 -13.64 0.80 13.43
CA PHE A 97 -12.84 0.25 14.50
C PHE A 97 -11.68 1.20 14.82
N GLY A 98 -11.39 1.37 16.09
CA GLY A 98 -10.25 2.12 16.62
C GLY A 98 -9.24 1.18 17.25
N ILE A 99 -7.96 1.48 17.03
CA ILE A 99 -6.81 0.83 17.65
C ILE A 99 -6.03 1.89 18.38
N ASN A 100 -5.62 1.60 19.61
CA ASN A 100 -4.84 2.52 20.42
C ASN A 100 -3.55 1.84 20.90
N ILE A 101 -2.41 2.39 20.55
CA ILE A 101 -1.09 1.94 21.02
C ILE A 101 -0.68 2.89 22.14
N ALA A 102 -0.49 2.33 23.33
CA ALA A 102 -0.26 3.12 24.54
C ALA A 102 1.11 3.79 24.52
N LYS A 103 1.19 4.92 25.21
CA LYS A 103 2.41 5.71 25.42
C LYS A 103 3.58 4.83 25.94
N ASP A 104 4.80 5.10 25.46
CA ASP A 104 6.05 4.46 25.90
C ASP A 104 6.08 2.93 25.68
N THR A 105 5.25 2.38 24.78
CA THR A 105 5.25 0.93 24.48
C THR A 105 5.96 0.61 23.16
N LYS A 106 6.50 -0.62 23.07
CA LYS A 106 6.86 -1.24 21.79
C LYS A 106 5.87 -2.35 21.53
N ASP A 107 5.19 -2.32 20.39
CA ASP A 107 4.12 -3.25 20.03
C ASP A 107 4.29 -3.75 18.59
N TYR A 108 3.69 -4.90 18.30
CA TYR A 108 3.56 -5.49 16.98
C TYR A 108 2.07 -5.74 16.71
N LEU A 109 1.61 -5.50 15.50
CA LEU A 109 0.23 -5.73 15.11
C LEU A 109 0.14 -6.23 13.67
N SER A 110 -0.44 -7.39 13.46
CA SER A 110 -0.79 -7.90 12.15
C SER A 110 -2.29 -7.75 11.91
N LEU A 111 -2.67 -6.99 10.88
CA LEU A 111 -4.04 -6.80 10.44
C LEU A 111 -4.28 -7.61 9.17
N ILE A 112 -5.13 -8.62 9.25
CA ILE A 112 -5.45 -9.50 8.12
C ILE A 112 -6.89 -9.26 7.69
N PHE A 113 -7.07 -8.80 6.45
CA PHE A 113 -8.37 -8.58 5.82
C PHE A 113 -8.68 -9.75 4.89
N ILE A 114 -9.72 -10.51 5.20
CA ILE A 114 -10.07 -11.73 4.46
C ILE A 114 -11.46 -11.58 3.85
N ASN A 115 -11.56 -11.81 2.53
CA ASN A 115 -12.82 -12.02 1.85
C ASN A 115 -13.07 -13.51 1.60
N THR A 116 -14.23 -14.00 2.03
CA THR A 116 -14.70 -15.37 1.83
C THR A 116 -15.70 -15.44 0.66
N ASP A 117 -16.31 -16.62 0.46
CA ASP A 117 -17.40 -16.78 -0.52
C ASP A 117 -18.62 -15.88 -0.28
N MET A 118 -18.79 -15.36 0.93
CA MET A 118 -19.83 -14.36 1.24
C MET A 118 -19.58 -13.03 0.52
N ALA A 119 -18.31 -12.70 0.28
CA ALA A 119 -17.88 -11.52 -0.46
C ALA A 119 -17.79 -11.74 -1.98
N LYS A 120 -18.10 -12.95 -2.48
CA LYS A 120 -18.05 -13.24 -3.91
C LYS A 120 -18.87 -12.21 -4.70
N ASN A 121 -18.22 -11.57 -5.66
CA ASN A 121 -18.78 -10.53 -6.53
C ASN A 121 -19.30 -9.29 -5.76
N LYS A 122 -18.78 -9.03 -4.56
CA LYS A 122 -19.17 -7.89 -3.71
C LYS A 122 -17.97 -7.05 -3.32
N LEU A 123 -18.26 -5.83 -2.92
CA LEU A 123 -17.33 -4.88 -2.32
C LEU A 123 -17.49 -4.88 -0.81
N THR A 124 -16.43 -5.24 -0.11
CA THR A 124 -16.31 -5.15 1.35
C THR A 124 -15.70 -3.79 1.71
N ASN A 125 -16.42 -2.97 2.48
CA ASN A 125 -15.91 -1.71 2.99
C ASN A 125 -15.42 -1.86 4.43
N ILE A 126 -14.28 -1.24 4.73
CA ILE A 126 -13.63 -1.30 6.05
C ILE A 126 -13.13 0.10 6.40
N SER A 127 -13.37 0.54 7.64
CA SER A 127 -12.84 1.80 8.15
C SER A 127 -12.16 1.58 9.50
N LEU A 128 -10.89 2.00 9.56
CA LEU A 128 -10.05 1.89 10.75
C LEU A 128 -9.48 3.24 11.16
N LYS A 129 -9.27 3.41 12.47
CA LYS A 129 -8.46 4.46 13.07
C LYS A 129 -7.37 3.83 13.91
N LEU A 130 -6.16 4.34 13.77
CA LEU A 130 -5.01 3.97 14.58
C LEU A 130 -4.44 5.23 15.23
N ASP A 131 -4.44 5.25 16.55
CA ASP A 131 -3.77 6.28 17.34
C ASP A 131 -2.54 5.64 18.01
N VAL A 132 -1.33 6.09 17.65
CA VAL A 132 -0.08 5.68 18.26
C VAL A 132 0.39 6.81 19.17
N ASP A 133 0.34 6.57 20.50
CA ASP A 133 0.60 7.59 21.51
C ASP A 133 2.09 7.92 21.62
N MET A 134 2.41 9.00 22.35
CA MET A 134 3.76 9.56 22.44
C MET A 134 4.81 8.54 22.85
N PHE A 135 5.97 8.57 22.18
CA PHE A 135 7.13 7.70 22.39
C PHE A 135 6.87 6.20 22.19
N ALA A 136 5.70 5.83 21.67
CA ALA A 136 5.42 4.43 21.33
C ALA A 136 6.09 4.04 20.00
N SER A 137 6.38 2.75 19.84
CA SER A 137 6.87 2.15 18.59
C SER A 137 5.94 1.02 18.21
N LEU A 138 5.46 1.03 16.96
CA LEU A 138 4.59 -0.01 16.41
C LEU A 138 5.19 -0.59 15.13
N ASP A 139 5.34 -1.91 15.09
CA ASP A 139 5.54 -2.66 13.87
C ASP A 139 4.15 -3.13 13.38
N LEU A 140 3.70 -2.64 12.21
CA LEU A 140 2.36 -2.85 11.67
C LEU A 140 2.41 -3.56 10.34
N ASP A 141 1.89 -4.79 10.28
CA ASP A 141 1.72 -5.55 9.05
C ASP A 141 0.27 -5.55 8.58
N ILE A 142 0.09 -5.40 7.27
CA ILE A 142 -1.23 -5.46 6.63
C ILE A 142 -1.21 -6.50 5.52
N ASP A 143 -2.15 -7.45 5.61
CA ASP A 143 -2.36 -8.46 4.58
C ASP A 143 -3.80 -8.45 4.06
N PHE A 144 -3.93 -8.54 2.73
CA PHE A 144 -5.22 -8.74 2.06
C PHE A 144 -5.27 -10.16 1.48
N VAL A 145 -6.27 -10.93 1.89
CA VAL A 145 -6.45 -12.33 1.50
C VAL A 145 -7.81 -12.52 0.84
N ASN A 146 -7.83 -13.16 -0.29
CA ASN A 146 -9.05 -13.51 -1.01
C ASN A 146 -9.22 -15.03 -1.12
N LEU A 147 -10.26 -15.54 -0.50
CA LEU A 147 -10.61 -16.97 -0.50
C LEU A 147 -11.70 -17.33 -1.51
N THR A 148 -12.15 -16.35 -2.31
CA THR A 148 -13.17 -16.54 -3.35
C THR A 148 -12.62 -16.20 -4.74
N GLU A 149 -13.40 -16.44 -5.80
CA GLU A 149 -12.93 -16.21 -7.18
C GLU A 149 -12.70 -14.73 -7.48
N ASN A 150 -13.71 -13.90 -7.20
CA ASN A 150 -13.70 -12.46 -7.46
C ASN A 150 -14.31 -11.72 -6.28
N SER A 151 -13.58 -10.78 -5.71
CA SER A 151 -14.12 -9.89 -4.68
C SER A 151 -13.39 -8.54 -4.69
N ALA A 152 -13.92 -7.59 -3.94
CA ALA A 152 -13.29 -6.30 -3.76
C ALA A 152 -13.21 -5.92 -2.27
N ILE A 153 -12.12 -5.27 -1.88
CA ILE A 153 -11.93 -4.65 -0.57
C ILE A 153 -11.66 -3.17 -0.78
N ASN A 154 -12.36 -2.33 -0.02
CA ASN A 154 -12.12 -0.90 0.05
C ASN A 154 -11.86 -0.52 1.50
N LEU A 155 -10.60 -0.20 1.80
CA LEU A 155 -10.13 0.19 3.12
C LEU A 155 -9.97 1.71 3.19
N TYR A 156 -10.48 2.31 4.26
CA TYR A 156 -10.07 3.61 4.75
C TYR A 156 -9.33 3.44 6.08
N PHE A 157 -8.12 3.98 6.17
CA PHE A 157 -7.29 3.86 7.35
C PHE A 157 -6.73 5.23 7.77
N ASP A 158 -7.23 5.74 8.88
CA ASP A 158 -6.83 6.99 9.52
C ASP A 158 -5.77 6.70 10.59
N ILE A 159 -4.53 7.13 10.37
CA ILE A 159 -3.37 6.82 11.19
C ILE A 159 -2.81 8.12 11.79
N ASN A 160 -2.79 8.19 13.11
CA ASN A 160 -2.28 9.32 13.85
C ASN A 160 -1.06 8.89 14.68
N VAL A 161 0.09 9.51 14.44
CA VAL A 161 1.35 9.21 15.11
C VAL A 161 1.74 10.43 15.95
N ALA A 162 1.64 10.27 17.28
CA ALA A 162 1.90 11.33 18.23
C ALA A 162 3.39 11.64 18.36
N GLU A 163 3.73 12.64 19.19
CA GLU A 163 5.09 13.14 19.35
C GLU A 163 6.10 12.04 19.66
N ALA A 164 7.17 11.98 18.86
CA ALA A 164 8.29 11.04 18.97
C ALA A 164 7.89 9.55 18.93
N ALA A 165 6.68 9.24 18.43
CA ALA A 165 6.27 7.88 18.17
C ALA A 165 6.75 7.42 16.79
N LYS A 166 6.88 6.10 16.63
CA LYS A 166 7.37 5.47 15.41
C LYS A 166 6.42 4.38 14.94
N VAL A 167 6.13 4.37 13.64
CA VAL A 167 5.41 3.28 12.96
C VAL A 167 6.30 2.71 11.87
N ASN A 168 6.54 1.41 11.90
CA ASN A 168 7.09 0.64 10.79
C ASN A 168 5.94 -0.14 10.15
N PHE A 169 5.66 0.14 8.90
CA PHE A 169 4.50 -0.34 8.18
C PHE A 169 4.90 -1.26 7.03
N THR A 170 4.36 -2.46 6.99
CA THR A 170 4.47 -3.33 5.81
C THR A 170 3.08 -3.62 5.25
N ASN A 171 2.98 -3.60 3.94
CA ASN A 171 1.77 -3.98 3.22
C ASN A 171 2.17 -4.99 2.16
N ASN A 172 1.73 -6.22 2.36
CA ASN A 172 1.95 -7.30 1.44
C ASN A 172 0.60 -7.80 0.91
N SER A 173 0.48 -7.90 -0.39
CA SER A 173 -0.68 -8.50 -1.03
C SER A 173 -0.24 -9.81 -1.65
N ASN A 174 -0.46 -10.90 -0.96
CA ASN A 174 -0.14 -12.23 -1.43
C ASN A 174 -1.40 -13.08 -1.50
N ASN A 175 -2.00 -13.17 -2.68
CA ASN A 175 -3.16 -14.03 -2.92
C ASN A 175 -2.75 -15.42 -3.38
N PRO A 176 -2.87 -16.47 -2.52
CA PRO A 176 -2.30 -17.79 -2.78
C PRO A 176 -2.96 -18.57 -3.92
N ASN A 177 -4.15 -18.20 -4.37
CA ASN A 177 -5.00 -19.10 -5.16
C ASN A 177 -5.37 -18.62 -6.57
N ASN A 178 -4.58 -17.78 -7.24
CA ASN A 178 -4.98 -17.17 -8.54
C ASN A 178 -6.36 -16.48 -8.49
N SER A 179 -6.86 -16.17 -7.32
CA SER A 179 -8.09 -15.44 -7.11
C SER A 179 -7.89 -13.97 -7.50
N LYS A 180 -8.94 -13.33 -8.01
CA LYS A 180 -8.87 -11.94 -8.43
C LYS A 180 -9.40 -11.06 -7.30
N LEU A 181 -8.51 -10.43 -6.57
CA LEU A 181 -8.85 -9.39 -5.60
C LEU A 181 -8.72 -8.01 -6.24
N ILE A 182 -9.68 -7.15 -5.96
CA ILE A 182 -9.61 -5.73 -6.25
C ILE A 182 -9.49 -5.00 -4.92
N THR A 183 -8.33 -4.41 -4.67
CA THR A 183 -8.07 -3.68 -3.43
C THR A 183 -7.92 -2.19 -3.72
N THR A 184 -8.67 -1.38 -2.97
CA THR A 184 -8.45 0.06 -2.87
C THR A 184 -8.22 0.40 -1.40
N ALA A 185 -7.00 0.80 -1.05
CA ALA A 185 -6.64 1.19 0.30
C ALA A 185 -6.31 2.68 0.36
N ASN A 186 -7.02 3.40 1.22
CA ASN A 186 -6.93 4.85 1.35
C ASN A 186 -6.38 5.16 2.73
N TYR A 187 -5.12 5.59 2.79
CA TYR A 187 -4.45 5.94 4.02
C TYR A 187 -4.47 7.46 4.22
N LEU A 188 -4.86 7.90 5.41
CA LEU A 188 -4.68 9.26 5.89
C LEU A 188 -3.72 9.22 7.08
N ILE A 189 -2.53 9.77 6.92
CA ILE A 189 -1.45 9.67 7.91
C ILE A 189 -1.14 11.06 8.44
N ASN A 190 -1.25 11.23 9.75
CA ASN A 190 -0.95 12.48 10.43
C ASN A 190 0.23 12.29 11.38
N LEU A 191 1.31 13.05 11.15
CA LEU A 191 2.54 12.96 11.93
C LEU A 191 2.74 14.23 12.77
N ASP A 192 2.88 14.03 14.07
CA ASP A 192 3.17 15.09 15.03
C ASP A 192 4.70 15.31 15.18
N ARG A 193 5.14 16.09 16.13
CA ARG A 193 6.54 16.47 16.35
C ARG A 193 7.46 15.23 16.46
N ALA A 194 8.50 15.19 15.64
CA ALA A 194 9.49 14.11 15.62
C ALA A 194 8.88 12.69 15.46
N ALA A 195 7.62 12.61 15.02
CA ALA A 195 6.99 11.33 14.67
C ALA A 195 7.62 10.76 13.40
N GLU A 196 7.76 9.44 13.36
CA GLU A 196 8.35 8.72 12.22
C GLU A 196 7.36 7.69 11.68
N PHE A 197 7.16 7.70 10.36
CA PHE A 197 6.45 6.66 9.65
C PHE A 197 7.35 6.07 8.55
N ASN A 198 7.74 4.84 8.72
CA ASN A 198 8.51 4.08 7.74
C ASN A 198 7.61 3.03 7.10
N GLY A 199 7.66 2.88 5.78
CA GLY A 199 6.79 1.93 5.10
C GLY A 199 7.49 1.12 4.00
N PHE A 200 7.03 -0.12 3.83
CA PHE A 200 7.34 -0.94 2.66
C PHE A 200 6.06 -1.52 2.06
N ASN A 201 5.84 -1.25 0.77
CA ASN A 201 4.68 -1.75 0.04
C ASN A 201 5.11 -2.71 -1.06
N LEU A 202 4.52 -3.91 -1.07
CA LEU A 202 4.70 -4.89 -2.13
C LEU A 202 3.36 -5.13 -2.84
N LEU A 203 3.29 -4.76 -4.12
CA LEU A 203 2.12 -4.96 -4.96
C LEU A 203 2.41 -6.02 -6.02
N ASN A 204 1.66 -7.12 -5.99
CA ASN A 204 1.82 -8.21 -6.96
C ASN A 204 0.49 -8.89 -7.28
N LYS A 205 0.41 -9.61 -8.38
CA LYS A 205 -0.58 -10.65 -8.82
C LYS A 205 -2.08 -10.34 -8.78
N ASP A 206 -2.58 -9.25 -8.20
CA ASP A 206 -4.02 -8.99 -8.08
C ASP A 206 -4.65 -8.36 -9.34
N ALA A 207 -5.98 -8.39 -9.43
CA ALA A 207 -6.69 -7.75 -10.53
C ALA A 207 -6.51 -6.23 -10.52
N LEU A 208 -6.57 -5.63 -9.32
CA LEU A 208 -6.21 -4.24 -9.05
C LEU A 208 -5.70 -4.13 -7.62
N LEU A 209 -4.53 -3.55 -7.46
CA LEU A 209 -4.03 -3.03 -6.19
C LEU A 209 -3.87 -1.52 -6.29
N ARG A 210 -4.64 -0.78 -5.50
CA ARG A 210 -4.52 0.67 -5.45
C ARG A 210 -4.33 1.15 -4.02
N ASN A 211 -3.21 1.83 -3.78
CA ASN A 211 -2.88 2.46 -2.52
C ASN A 211 -2.81 3.98 -2.70
N ASP A 212 -3.68 4.71 -2.01
CA ASP A 212 -3.73 6.17 -1.99
C ASP A 212 -3.33 6.69 -0.61
N PHE A 213 -2.18 7.36 -0.52
CA PHE A 213 -1.65 7.94 0.71
C PHE A 213 -1.83 9.46 0.71
N VAL A 214 -2.48 9.98 1.73
CA VAL A 214 -2.45 11.40 2.10
C VAL A 214 -1.68 11.52 3.40
N VAL A 215 -0.57 12.22 3.37
CA VAL A 215 0.36 12.31 4.50
C VAL A 215 0.49 13.77 4.90
N ASN A 216 0.31 14.06 6.17
CA ASN A 216 0.42 15.38 6.74
C ASN A 216 1.57 15.40 7.76
N LEU A 217 2.66 16.09 7.42
CA LEU A 217 3.78 16.37 8.31
C LEU A 217 3.47 17.66 9.09
N ASN A 218 2.70 17.50 10.18
CA ASN A 218 2.02 18.62 10.85
C ASN A 218 2.89 19.41 11.81
N LYS A 219 3.98 18.82 12.30
CA LYS A 219 4.87 19.44 13.30
C LYS A 219 6.35 19.23 12.93
N PRO A 220 7.25 20.06 13.48
CA PRO A 220 8.67 19.99 13.17
C PRO A 220 9.29 18.61 13.46
N HIS A 221 10.28 18.26 12.64
CA HIS A 221 11.08 17.03 12.71
C HIS A 221 10.30 15.74 12.43
N SER A 222 9.05 15.83 11.95
CA SER A 222 8.32 14.64 11.50
C SER A 222 8.93 14.08 10.20
N LYS A 223 8.93 12.74 10.09
CA LYS A 223 9.55 12.01 8.99
C LYS A 223 8.61 10.98 8.40
N PHE A 224 8.59 10.91 7.07
CA PHE A 224 7.88 9.92 6.29
C PHE A 224 8.84 9.28 5.26
N ASP A 225 9.16 8.01 5.42
CA ASP A 225 9.98 7.25 4.46
C ASP A 225 9.23 6.00 4.02
N VAL A 226 8.73 5.99 2.79
CA VAL A 226 8.02 4.84 2.23
C VAL A 226 8.67 4.38 0.94
N ARG A 227 8.98 3.09 0.91
CA ARG A 227 9.54 2.40 -0.24
C ARG A 227 8.59 1.33 -0.71
N GLY A 228 8.76 0.89 -1.93
CA GLY A 228 7.92 -0.18 -2.43
C GLY A 228 8.33 -0.76 -3.76
N LEU A 229 7.70 -1.87 -4.04
CA LEU A 229 7.85 -2.61 -5.28
C LEU A 229 6.47 -2.89 -5.87
N TYR A 230 6.32 -2.73 -7.17
CA TYR A 230 5.22 -3.35 -7.89
C TYR A 230 5.80 -4.31 -8.94
N LEU A 231 5.44 -5.57 -8.75
CA LEU A 231 5.94 -6.69 -9.54
C LEU A 231 4.74 -7.38 -10.17
N ILE A 232 4.35 -6.95 -11.37
CA ILE A 232 3.06 -7.28 -11.97
C ILE A 232 3.19 -7.91 -13.35
N ASN A 233 2.33 -8.89 -13.60
CA ASN A 233 2.29 -9.65 -14.85
C ASN A 233 0.84 -9.81 -15.35
N ASP A 234 0.66 -10.47 -16.48
CA ASP A 234 -0.62 -10.81 -17.12
C ASP A 234 -1.50 -9.58 -17.41
N SER A 235 -2.53 -9.34 -16.62
CA SER A 235 -3.42 -8.19 -16.72
C SER A 235 -3.61 -7.47 -15.38
N ALA A 236 -2.68 -7.69 -14.45
CA ALA A 236 -2.68 -7.05 -13.14
C ALA A 236 -2.54 -5.52 -13.26
N ILE A 237 -3.15 -4.81 -12.33
CA ILE A 237 -3.09 -3.35 -12.26
C ILE A 237 -2.56 -2.95 -10.88
N ALA A 238 -1.44 -2.21 -10.86
CA ALA A 238 -0.87 -1.67 -9.64
C ALA A 238 -0.82 -0.14 -9.70
N ASN A 239 -1.50 0.51 -8.77
CA ASN A 239 -1.54 1.96 -8.67
C ASN A 239 -1.14 2.41 -7.29
N THR A 240 -0.24 3.38 -7.21
CA THR A 240 0.16 3.98 -5.94
C THR A 240 0.23 5.49 -6.08
N CYS A 241 -0.50 6.19 -5.21
CA CYS A 241 -0.58 7.64 -5.21
C CYS A 241 -0.19 8.18 -3.85
N PHE A 242 0.71 9.16 -3.83
CA PHE A 242 1.12 9.88 -2.64
C PHE A 242 0.80 11.36 -2.79
N LEU A 243 0.19 11.92 -1.75
CA LEU A 243 0.11 13.37 -1.51
C LEU A 243 0.75 13.63 -0.15
N VAL A 244 1.95 14.22 -0.16
CA VAL A 244 2.69 14.53 1.06
C VAL A 244 2.68 16.02 1.29
N ASN A 245 2.06 16.45 2.39
CA ASN A 245 1.94 17.84 2.79
C ASN A 245 2.98 18.16 3.87
N HIS A 246 3.96 19.01 3.56
CA HIS A 246 4.89 19.57 4.51
C HIS A 246 4.26 20.82 5.12
N ASN A 247 3.70 20.70 6.34
CA ASN A 247 2.97 21.74 7.05
C ASN A 247 3.83 22.45 8.11
N ALA A 248 5.04 21.95 8.39
CA ALA A 248 5.95 22.50 9.41
C ALA A 248 7.40 22.45 8.94
N SER A 249 8.27 23.28 9.54
CA SER A 249 9.70 23.30 9.26
C SER A 249 10.42 22.02 9.73
N HIS A 250 11.61 21.77 9.19
CA HIS A 250 12.47 20.61 9.52
C HIS A 250 11.81 19.25 9.25
N THR A 251 10.95 19.16 8.25
CA THR A 251 10.26 17.90 7.91
C THR A 251 10.94 17.17 6.76
N TYR A 252 10.85 15.85 6.81
CA TYR A 252 11.47 14.96 5.83
C TYR A 252 10.43 14.04 5.20
N SER A 253 10.49 13.88 3.87
CA SER A 253 9.78 12.82 3.16
C SER A 253 10.62 12.16 2.09
N ASN A 254 10.49 10.83 1.98
CA ASN A 254 11.10 10.04 0.92
C ASN A 254 10.08 9.01 0.39
N VAL A 255 9.81 9.05 -0.90
CA VAL A 255 8.94 8.10 -1.59
C VAL A 255 9.75 7.44 -2.70
N ASN A 256 10.14 6.18 -2.51
CA ASN A 256 11.06 5.49 -3.42
C ASN A 256 10.48 4.14 -3.86
N PHE A 257 10.10 4.03 -5.13
CA PHE A 257 9.47 2.84 -5.69
C PHE A 257 10.22 2.29 -6.90
N ARG A 258 10.18 0.97 -7.04
CA ARG A 258 10.61 0.29 -8.26
C ARG A 258 9.49 -0.56 -8.81
N GLY A 259 9.40 -0.62 -10.14
CA GLY A 259 8.37 -1.36 -10.83
C GLY A 259 8.91 -2.32 -11.88
N VAL A 260 8.31 -3.49 -11.96
CA VAL A 260 8.48 -4.41 -13.08
C VAL A 260 7.10 -4.78 -13.61
N ALA A 261 6.87 -4.56 -14.91
CA ALA A 261 5.60 -4.90 -15.56
C ALA A 261 5.85 -5.78 -16.79
N ASN A 262 5.14 -6.90 -16.84
CA ASN A 262 5.17 -7.85 -17.96
C ASN A 262 3.75 -8.13 -18.50
N GLY A 263 3.63 -8.89 -19.59
CA GLY A 263 2.34 -9.25 -20.19
C GLY A 263 1.56 -8.00 -20.66
N ASN A 264 0.32 -7.86 -20.20
CA ASN A 264 -0.55 -6.70 -20.42
C ASN A 264 -0.78 -5.90 -19.13
N ALA A 265 0.13 -6.05 -18.16
CA ALA A 265 0.01 -5.40 -16.85
C ALA A 265 0.09 -3.87 -16.96
N LYS A 266 -0.55 -3.18 -16.03
CA LYS A 266 -0.60 -1.72 -16.00
C LYS A 266 -0.17 -1.20 -14.64
N ALA A 267 0.77 -0.26 -14.62
CA ALA A 267 1.20 0.42 -13.42
C ALA A 267 0.96 1.93 -13.53
N TRP A 268 0.52 2.52 -12.43
CA TRP A 268 0.51 3.95 -12.28
C TRP A 268 1.11 4.36 -10.94
N PHE A 269 2.12 5.20 -11.00
CA PHE A 269 2.75 5.82 -9.84
C PHE A 269 2.59 7.33 -9.92
N ASN A 270 2.05 7.93 -8.86
CA ASN A 270 2.00 9.37 -8.68
C ASN A 270 2.52 9.71 -7.28
N ALA A 271 3.48 10.63 -7.19
CA ALA A 271 3.94 11.15 -5.92
C ALA A 271 3.99 12.68 -6.01
N LYS A 272 3.16 13.33 -5.20
CA LYS A 272 3.09 14.79 -5.11
C LYS A 272 3.51 15.23 -3.71
N ALA A 273 4.51 16.11 -3.63
CA ALA A 273 4.86 16.80 -2.39
C ALA A 273 4.47 18.27 -2.48
N ILE A 274 3.81 18.77 -1.45
CA ILE A 274 3.43 20.17 -1.29
C ILE A 274 4.20 20.73 -0.10
N VAL A 275 5.02 21.75 -0.37
CA VAL A 275 5.75 22.48 0.66
C VAL A 275 5.09 23.83 0.86
N ASN A 276 4.49 24.04 2.04
CA ASN A 276 3.72 25.23 2.35
C ASN A 276 4.61 26.47 2.54
N LYS A 277 4.00 27.64 2.41
CA LYS A 277 4.69 28.92 2.58
C LYS A 277 5.10 29.17 4.04
N GLY A 278 6.29 29.76 4.24
CA GLY A 278 6.75 30.22 5.56
C GLY A 278 7.34 29.12 6.44
N ILE A 279 7.67 27.97 5.84
CA ILE A 279 8.43 26.90 6.49
C ILE A 279 9.81 26.78 5.86
N GLU A 280 10.75 26.20 6.57
CA GLU A 280 12.16 26.10 6.18
C GLU A 280 12.77 24.73 6.52
N GLN A 281 13.94 24.43 5.93
CA GLN A 281 14.69 23.19 6.13
C GLN A 281 13.87 21.94 5.80
N ILE A 282 13.24 21.96 4.63
CA ILE A 282 12.45 20.83 4.12
C ILE A 282 13.32 19.94 3.25
N GLN A 283 13.15 18.63 3.44
CA GLN A 283 13.74 17.61 2.56
C GLN A 283 12.63 16.73 1.99
N ALA A 284 12.48 16.73 0.66
CA ALA A 284 11.47 15.93 -0.03
C ALA A 284 12.06 15.20 -1.24
N TYR A 285 12.09 13.89 -1.16
CA TYR A 285 12.66 13.03 -2.18
C TYR A 285 11.61 12.12 -2.79
N GLN A 286 11.60 12.02 -4.13
CA GLN A 286 10.73 11.12 -4.87
C GLN A 286 11.53 10.40 -5.96
N ASN A 287 11.45 9.08 -5.99
CA ASN A 287 12.15 8.28 -7.00
C ASN A 287 11.27 7.10 -7.45
N ASN A 288 11.12 6.95 -8.77
CA ASN A 288 10.41 5.81 -9.33
C ASN A 288 11.16 5.24 -10.54
N LYS A 289 11.77 4.08 -10.37
CA LYS A 289 12.49 3.39 -11.45
C LYS A 289 11.73 2.17 -11.91
N ASN A 290 11.59 2.00 -13.21
CA ASN A 290 10.74 0.97 -13.78
C ASN A 290 11.42 0.19 -14.90
N ILE A 291 11.14 -1.11 -14.97
CA ILE A 291 11.47 -2.00 -16.07
C ILE A 291 10.19 -2.50 -16.72
N GLN A 292 10.05 -2.24 -18.01
CA GLN A 292 8.97 -2.75 -18.83
C GLN A 292 9.48 -3.95 -19.63
N LEU A 293 8.99 -5.16 -19.32
CA LEU A 293 9.43 -6.40 -19.96
C LEU A 293 8.67 -6.69 -21.25
N SER A 294 7.42 -6.27 -21.32
CA SER A 294 6.55 -6.49 -22.49
C SER A 294 6.18 -5.17 -23.16
N ASN A 295 6.12 -5.19 -24.51
CA ASN A 295 5.61 -4.04 -25.27
C ASN A 295 4.11 -3.77 -25.06
N LYS A 296 3.38 -4.71 -24.44
CA LYS A 296 1.96 -4.57 -24.12
C LYS A 296 1.72 -4.08 -22.70
N ALA A 297 2.74 -4.14 -21.84
CA ALA A 297 2.67 -3.56 -20.51
C ALA A 297 2.64 -2.03 -20.63
N GLU A 298 2.00 -1.39 -19.67
CA GLU A 298 1.87 0.07 -19.61
C GLU A 298 2.31 0.57 -18.23
N ILE A 299 3.27 1.48 -18.21
CA ILE A 299 3.74 2.11 -16.98
C ILE A 299 3.58 3.62 -17.15
N ASN A 300 2.87 4.24 -16.22
CA ASN A 300 2.72 5.69 -16.12
C ASN A 300 3.31 6.17 -14.80
N THR A 301 4.22 7.13 -14.83
CA THR A 301 4.85 7.69 -13.64
C THR A 301 4.79 9.22 -13.68
N LYS A 302 4.38 9.83 -12.56
CA LYS A 302 4.20 11.28 -12.44
C LYS A 302 4.65 11.78 -11.08
N PRO A 303 5.95 12.06 -10.88
CA PRO A 303 6.39 12.78 -9.69
C PRO A 303 6.10 14.28 -9.84
N GLU A 304 5.60 14.92 -8.77
CA GLU A 304 5.19 16.34 -8.75
C GLU A 304 5.71 17.04 -7.50
N LEU A 305 6.19 18.27 -7.64
CA LEU A 305 6.61 19.13 -6.55
C LEU A 305 5.89 20.48 -6.65
N GLU A 306 5.17 20.87 -5.59
CA GLU A 306 4.61 22.21 -5.41
C GLU A 306 5.30 22.89 -4.22
N ILE A 307 6.23 23.79 -4.49
CA ILE A 307 7.12 24.35 -3.48
C ILE A 307 6.83 25.84 -3.34
N PHE A 308 6.43 26.26 -2.14
CA PHE A 308 6.14 27.64 -1.78
C PHE A 308 7.09 28.20 -0.71
N ALA A 309 8.23 27.53 -0.48
CA ALA A 309 9.28 27.91 0.49
C ALA A 309 10.65 27.95 -0.20
N ASP A 310 11.60 28.71 0.37
CA ASP A 310 12.92 28.95 -0.23
C ASP A 310 14.01 28.00 0.31
N ASP A 311 14.01 27.69 1.61
CA ASP A 311 15.02 26.82 2.25
C ASP A 311 14.59 25.36 2.19
N VAL A 312 14.80 24.73 1.03
CA VAL A 312 14.36 23.35 0.76
C VAL A 312 15.41 22.56 -0.05
N VAL A 313 15.45 21.26 0.19
CA VAL A 313 16.16 20.28 -0.64
C VAL A 313 15.11 19.30 -1.18
N CYS A 314 14.64 19.55 -2.39
CA CYS A 314 13.60 18.74 -3.02
C CYS A 314 14.10 18.17 -4.35
N THR A 315 13.96 16.87 -4.52
CA THR A 315 14.32 16.19 -5.78
C THR A 315 13.24 15.18 -6.17
N HIS A 316 13.06 15.04 -7.47
CA HIS A 316 12.27 13.95 -8.01
C HIS A 316 12.94 13.32 -9.23
N GLY A 317 12.69 12.03 -9.44
CA GLY A 317 13.18 11.29 -10.60
C GLY A 317 12.23 10.17 -10.97
N ALA A 318 12.05 9.97 -12.28
CA ALA A 318 11.29 8.83 -12.80
C ALA A 318 11.95 8.30 -14.06
N THR A 319 12.03 6.98 -14.16
CA THR A 319 12.53 6.30 -15.36
C THR A 319 11.66 5.12 -15.73
N ILE A 320 11.50 4.89 -17.03
CA ILE A 320 10.91 3.68 -17.59
C ILE A 320 11.91 3.17 -18.63
N GLY A 321 12.42 1.97 -18.40
CA GLY A 321 13.41 1.34 -19.27
C GLY A 321 13.09 -0.12 -19.56
N GLN A 322 14.00 -0.77 -20.24
CA GLN A 322 14.05 -2.19 -20.48
C GLN A 322 15.27 -2.79 -19.80
N LEU A 323 15.36 -4.11 -19.73
CA LEU A 323 16.60 -4.78 -19.30
C LEU A 323 17.76 -4.36 -20.20
N ASP A 324 18.90 -4.13 -19.59
CA ASP A 324 20.13 -3.76 -20.30
C ASP A 324 20.58 -4.90 -21.22
N LYS A 325 20.57 -4.63 -22.52
CA LYS A 325 20.90 -5.61 -23.55
C LYS A 325 22.38 -6.03 -23.54
N ASP A 326 23.27 -5.11 -23.16
CA ASP A 326 24.70 -5.40 -23.08
C ASP A 326 24.99 -6.26 -21.86
N ALA A 327 24.33 -5.99 -20.73
CA ALA A 327 24.40 -6.85 -19.55
C ALA A 327 23.82 -8.25 -19.82
N LEU A 328 22.68 -8.35 -20.51
CA LEU A 328 22.11 -9.64 -20.93
C LEU A 328 23.08 -10.41 -21.85
N PHE A 329 23.62 -9.74 -22.87
CA PHE A 329 24.59 -10.36 -23.78
C PHE A 329 25.83 -10.85 -23.03
N TYR A 330 26.36 -10.05 -22.10
CA TYR A 330 27.49 -10.44 -21.27
C TYR A 330 27.22 -11.71 -20.47
N LEU A 331 26.07 -11.78 -19.78
CA LEU A 331 25.69 -12.93 -18.97
C LEU A 331 25.52 -14.20 -19.84
N GLN A 332 24.86 -14.07 -21.00
CA GLN A 332 24.74 -15.17 -21.95
C GLN A 332 26.09 -15.64 -22.51
N SER A 333 27.02 -14.74 -22.77
CA SER A 333 28.37 -15.08 -23.21
C SER A 333 29.20 -15.85 -22.16
N ARG A 334 28.76 -15.81 -20.90
CA ARG A 334 29.29 -16.56 -19.75
C ARG A 334 28.55 -17.88 -19.50
N GLY A 335 27.59 -18.25 -20.37
CA GLY A 335 26.91 -19.52 -20.34
C GLY A 335 25.58 -19.55 -19.62
N LEU A 336 25.02 -18.38 -19.21
CA LEU A 336 23.67 -18.34 -18.66
C LEU A 336 22.65 -18.42 -19.80
N GLU A 337 21.60 -19.20 -19.59
CA GLU A 337 20.42 -19.16 -20.45
C GLU A 337 19.73 -17.79 -20.37
N LEU A 338 19.00 -17.42 -21.42
CA LEU A 338 18.34 -16.10 -21.48
C LEU A 338 17.44 -15.84 -20.26
N HIS A 339 16.63 -16.83 -19.88
CA HIS A 339 15.74 -16.76 -18.73
C HIS A 339 16.53 -16.47 -17.43
N ASP A 340 17.60 -17.20 -17.18
CA ASP A 340 18.40 -17.05 -15.96
C ASP A 340 19.13 -15.70 -15.93
N ALA A 341 19.59 -15.23 -17.08
CA ALA A 341 20.22 -13.91 -17.21
C ALA A 341 19.21 -12.79 -16.93
N GLN A 342 17.98 -12.90 -17.44
CA GLN A 342 16.90 -11.96 -17.16
C GLN A 342 16.54 -11.96 -15.68
N HIS A 343 16.39 -13.14 -15.09
CA HIS A 343 16.08 -13.30 -13.66
C HIS A 343 17.14 -12.62 -12.78
N LEU A 344 18.42 -12.87 -13.05
CA LEU A 344 19.52 -12.29 -12.29
C LEU A 344 19.52 -10.75 -12.34
N LEU A 345 19.25 -10.16 -13.50
CA LEU A 345 19.19 -8.70 -13.66
C LEU A 345 17.97 -8.11 -12.93
N LEU A 346 16.82 -8.77 -12.99
CA LEU A 346 15.63 -8.34 -12.26
C LEU A 346 15.80 -8.46 -10.75
N GLU A 347 16.38 -9.56 -10.30
CA GLU A 347 16.69 -9.77 -8.88
C GLU A 347 17.62 -8.66 -8.35
N SER A 348 18.69 -8.34 -9.10
CA SER A 348 19.58 -7.24 -8.76
C SER A 348 18.86 -5.89 -8.72
N PHE A 349 17.99 -5.61 -9.70
CA PHE A 349 17.20 -4.39 -9.76
C PHE A 349 16.26 -4.27 -8.55
N VAL A 350 15.57 -5.33 -8.18
CA VAL A 350 14.63 -5.37 -7.06
C VAL A 350 15.36 -5.28 -5.72
N LYS A 351 16.38 -6.13 -5.51
CA LYS A 351 17.15 -6.16 -4.26
C LYS A 351 17.86 -4.85 -3.95
N SER A 352 18.29 -4.09 -4.97
CA SER A 352 18.91 -2.78 -4.74
C SER A 352 17.97 -1.74 -4.09
N GLN A 353 16.66 -2.00 -4.02
CA GLN A 353 15.72 -1.22 -3.20
C GLN A 353 15.88 -1.48 -1.70
N LEU A 354 16.30 -2.69 -1.33
CA LEU A 354 16.41 -3.17 0.04
C LEU A 354 17.83 -3.05 0.62
N THR A 355 18.83 -2.94 -0.25
CA THR A 355 20.26 -2.96 0.17
C THR A 355 20.86 -1.58 0.40
N SER A 356 20.09 -0.50 0.26
CA SER A 356 20.59 0.84 0.59
C SER A 356 20.86 0.98 2.09
N ASP A 357 21.95 1.64 2.46
CA ASP A 357 22.36 1.83 3.86
C ASP A 357 21.33 2.59 4.71
N ASP A 358 20.47 3.32 4.05
CA ASP A 358 19.37 4.12 4.65
C ASP A 358 18.02 3.40 4.64
N PHE A 359 17.99 2.06 4.45
CA PHE A 359 16.74 1.30 4.50
C PHE A 359 16.17 1.31 5.92
N PRO A 360 14.91 1.75 6.11
CA PRO A 360 14.40 2.16 7.42
C PRO A 360 14.03 1.00 8.36
N PHE A 361 14.12 -0.25 7.90
CA PHE A 361 13.72 -1.44 8.67
C PHE A 361 14.93 -2.20 9.20
N GLU A 362 14.72 -2.92 10.31
CA GLU A 362 15.67 -3.86 10.88
C GLU A 362 15.95 -5.05 9.93
N ASN A 363 17.07 -5.73 10.11
CA ASN A 363 17.51 -6.80 9.21
C ASN A 363 16.52 -7.96 9.11
N GLU A 364 15.82 -8.29 10.18
CA GLU A 364 14.83 -9.38 10.22
C GLU A 364 13.67 -9.12 9.24
N ILE A 365 13.05 -7.94 9.28
CA ILE A 365 11.98 -7.55 8.35
C ILE A 365 12.49 -7.53 6.91
N LYS A 366 13.72 -7.07 6.71
CA LYS A 366 14.36 -7.07 5.40
C LYS A 366 14.55 -8.48 4.83
N GLU A 367 14.94 -9.43 5.63
CA GLU A 367 15.09 -10.84 5.23
C GLU A 367 13.76 -11.48 4.86
N GLU A 368 12.70 -11.20 5.60
CA GLU A 368 11.33 -11.64 5.28
C GLU A 368 10.84 -11.09 3.93
N ILE A 369 11.07 -9.79 3.68
CA ILE A 369 10.75 -9.18 2.38
C ILE A 369 11.54 -9.86 1.26
N VAL A 370 12.85 -10.10 1.43
CA VAL A 370 13.70 -10.76 0.43
C VAL A 370 13.22 -12.18 0.13
N GLU A 371 12.79 -12.93 1.13
CA GLU A 371 12.28 -14.29 0.95
C GLU A 371 10.97 -14.28 0.14
N SER A 372 10.03 -13.38 0.48
CA SER A 372 8.77 -13.24 -0.25
C SER A 372 8.96 -12.86 -1.73
N LEU A 373 10.05 -12.18 -2.06
CA LEU A 373 10.35 -11.77 -3.44
C LEU A 373 10.83 -12.90 -4.35
N LYS A 374 11.39 -13.98 -3.82
CA LYS A 374 11.93 -15.09 -4.63
C LYS A 374 10.87 -15.72 -5.51
N ASP A 375 9.73 -16.10 -4.91
CA ASP A 375 8.64 -16.75 -5.63
C ASP A 375 7.96 -15.80 -6.63
N ILE A 376 7.86 -14.53 -6.27
CA ILE A 376 7.26 -13.50 -7.12
C ILE A 376 8.11 -13.28 -8.38
N LEU A 377 9.43 -13.14 -8.23
CA LEU A 377 10.34 -12.92 -9.36
C LEU A 377 10.33 -14.08 -10.35
N HIS A 378 10.24 -15.33 -9.89
CA HIS A 378 10.11 -16.50 -10.77
C HIS A 378 8.81 -16.48 -11.58
N SER A 379 7.76 -15.87 -11.07
CA SER A 379 6.45 -15.82 -11.75
C SER A 379 6.31 -14.64 -12.74
N ILE A 380 7.25 -13.71 -12.78
CA ILE A 380 7.18 -12.51 -13.63
C ILE A 380 7.79 -12.75 -15.02
N ILE A 381 8.77 -13.61 -15.13
CA ILE A 381 9.45 -13.97 -16.39
C ILE A 381 8.80 -15.21 -16.98
#